data_7c17a754877ba359c8ef15fcb171663f
#
_entry.id   7c17a754877ba359c8ef15fcb171663f
#
_cell.length_a   1.000
_cell.length_b   1.000
_cell.length_c   1.000
_cell.angle_alpha   90.00
_cell.angle_beta   90.00
_cell.angle_gamma   90.00
#
_symmetry.space_group_name_H-M   'P 1'
#
loop_
_entity.id
_entity.type
_entity.pdbx_description
1 polymer ?
#
loop_
_entity_poly.entity_id
_entity_poly.type
_entity_poly.pdbx_seq_one_letter_code
_entity_poly.pdbx_strand_id
1 'polypeptide(L)'
;MNRFQAGLIQSAFYLGYFLLALPAALVMRKFGYKTGLVIGLLLFGTGALLFWPAAVVQRYGFFLFALFVIAGSLSFLETGANPFISVLGDPRTSEQRLNLAQAFNPLGCIAGVVVGTIFIFSGIELNPAQVAELKTGGKYQAYLQHETLRVITPYDVLGCIVFLFAVVIMSTKFPKIAEESESAGDAPQGSFRELFKYPHFVQGVLAQFFYIGAQVGTWSYFITYVQDYTHLPEKIAGYFLTGTLVVFTIGRFLATYLMKFIAPSKLMGIYSLVNVILVAIGVLLPGWIGLWAVFLTSFFMSLMFPTIFALGLKGLGPNTKIGGSLIVMAVIGGAIFTPIMGRIFEATHSMATAMIVPLVCYLFIAYYAFIGSKARLPQPALAISR
;
A
#
# COMPACT_ATOMS: atom_id res chain seq x y z
N MET A 1 -0.64 13.50 22.16
CA MET A 1 0.09 12.34 21.60
C MET A 1 1.52 12.78 21.35
N ASN A 2 2.52 12.01 21.77
CA ASN A 2 3.91 12.34 21.49
C ASN A 2 4.36 11.74 20.12
N ARG A 3 5.55 12.16 19.62
CA ARG A 3 6.07 11.70 18.31
C ARG A 3 6.25 10.18 18.25
N PHE A 4 6.63 9.55 19.35
CA PHE A 4 6.77 8.10 19.45
C PHE A 4 5.41 7.40 19.28
N GLN A 5 4.37 7.88 19.94
CA GLN A 5 3.01 7.35 19.78
C GLN A 5 2.50 7.50 18.34
N ALA A 6 2.78 8.64 17.67
CA ALA A 6 2.43 8.80 16.27
C ALA A 6 3.12 7.76 15.38
N GLY A 7 4.37 7.42 15.67
CA GLY A 7 5.10 6.35 14.96
C GLY A 7 4.51 4.96 15.15
N LEU A 8 3.94 4.67 16.34
CA LEU A 8 3.32 3.38 16.61
C LEU A 8 2.07 3.11 15.74
N ILE A 9 1.37 4.15 15.28
CA ILE A 9 0.24 4.02 14.37
C ILE A 9 0.70 3.38 13.05
N GLN A 10 1.76 3.90 12.46
CA GLN A 10 2.33 3.31 11.25
C GLN A 10 2.90 1.92 11.49
N SER A 11 3.57 1.73 12.63
CA SER A 11 4.11 0.41 12.99
C SER A 11 3.02 -0.65 13.12
N ALA A 12 1.90 -0.34 13.78
CA ALA A 12 0.76 -1.25 13.91
C ALA A 12 0.18 -1.63 12.53
N PHE A 13 0.07 -0.64 11.62
CA PHE A 13 -0.44 -0.85 10.28
C PHE A 13 0.48 -1.78 9.45
N TYR A 14 1.78 -1.46 9.35
CA TYR A 14 2.72 -2.28 8.58
C TYR A 14 2.95 -3.66 9.19
N LEU A 15 2.90 -3.77 10.52
CA LEU A 15 3.01 -5.06 11.21
C LEU A 15 1.81 -5.96 10.91
N GLY A 16 0.59 -5.39 10.85
CA GLY A 16 -0.61 -6.11 10.44
C GLY A 16 -0.48 -6.69 9.03
N TYR A 17 0.00 -5.88 8.08
CA TYR A 17 0.30 -6.34 6.72
C TYR A 17 1.32 -7.47 6.71
N PHE A 18 2.45 -7.29 7.39
CA PHE A 18 3.56 -8.23 7.37
C PHE A 18 3.18 -9.57 8.00
N LEU A 19 2.58 -9.55 9.18
CA LEU A 19 2.29 -10.77 9.93
C LEU A 19 1.13 -11.59 9.34
N LEU A 20 0.10 -10.92 8.78
CA LEU A 20 -1.10 -11.61 8.34
C LEU A 20 -1.11 -11.98 6.86
N ALA A 21 -0.17 -11.52 6.04
CA ALA A 21 -0.07 -11.90 4.63
C ALA A 21 0.16 -13.42 4.44
N LEU A 22 1.06 -14.01 5.23
CA LEU A 22 1.34 -15.44 5.15
C LEU A 22 0.18 -16.30 5.66
N PRO A 23 -0.42 -16.05 6.84
CA PRO A 23 -1.66 -16.72 7.26
C PRO A 23 -2.76 -16.62 6.19
N ALA A 24 -2.94 -15.45 5.55
CA ALA A 24 -3.90 -15.28 4.48
C ALA A 24 -3.65 -16.24 3.31
N ALA A 25 -2.41 -16.34 2.83
CA ALA A 25 -2.06 -17.27 1.76
C ALA A 25 -2.29 -18.73 2.14
N LEU A 26 -1.99 -19.12 3.39
CA LEU A 26 -2.21 -20.48 3.89
C LEU A 26 -3.71 -20.82 3.94
N VAL A 27 -4.54 -19.88 4.40
CA VAL A 27 -6.01 -20.03 4.38
C VAL A 27 -6.50 -20.17 2.94
N MET A 28 -6.06 -19.31 2.02
CA MET A 28 -6.48 -19.35 0.62
C MET A 28 -5.98 -20.61 -0.09
N ARG A 29 -4.82 -21.13 0.30
CA ARG A 29 -4.31 -22.40 -0.22
C ARG A 29 -5.22 -23.57 0.16
N LYS A 30 -5.72 -23.56 1.41
CA LYS A 30 -6.55 -24.66 1.93
C LYS A 30 -8.03 -24.54 1.54
N PHE A 31 -8.57 -23.31 1.48
CA PHE A 31 -10.01 -23.05 1.38
C PHE A 31 -10.39 -22.20 0.16
N GLY A 32 -9.44 -21.88 -0.72
CA GLY A 32 -9.66 -21.09 -1.92
C GLY A 32 -9.65 -19.57 -1.71
N TYR A 33 -9.56 -18.83 -2.83
CA TYR A 33 -9.53 -17.37 -2.81
C TYR A 33 -10.79 -16.75 -2.22
N LYS A 34 -11.97 -17.30 -2.55
CA LYS A 34 -13.27 -16.79 -2.06
C LYS A 34 -13.30 -16.75 -0.54
N THR A 35 -12.91 -17.84 0.12
CA THR A 35 -12.89 -17.94 1.58
C THR A 35 -11.93 -16.92 2.20
N GLY A 36 -10.73 -16.75 1.62
CA GLY A 36 -9.77 -15.76 2.08
C GLY A 36 -10.29 -14.33 1.96
N LEU A 37 -10.96 -14.00 0.84
CA LEU A 37 -11.56 -12.67 0.64
C LEU A 37 -12.70 -12.41 1.63
N VAL A 38 -13.57 -13.39 1.88
CA VAL A 38 -14.64 -13.28 2.88
C VAL A 38 -14.07 -13.05 4.27
N ILE A 39 -13.06 -13.83 4.68
CA ILE A 39 -12.38 -13.64 5.98
C ILE A 39 -11.77 -12.23 6.05
N GLY A 40 -11.10 -11.77 5.00
CA GLY A 40 -10.56 -10.41 4.93
C GLY A 40 -11.64 -9.35 5.15
N LEU A 41 -12.77 -9.44 4.45
CA LEU A 41 -13.89 -8.50 4.61
C LEU A 41 -14.49 -8.56 6.03
N LEU A 42 -14.67 -9.75 6.60
CA LEU A 42 -15.19 -9.90 7.97
C LEU A 42 -14.21 -9.31 9.00
N LEU A 43 -12.90 -9.55 8.84
CA LEU A 43 -11.88 -8.94 9.71
C LEU A 43 -11.87 -7.41 9.56
N PHE A 44 -12.02 -6.88 8.33
CA PHE A 44 -12.07 -5.42 8.11
C PHE A 44 -13.26 -4.80 8.83
N GLY A 45 -14.46 -5.34 8.60
CA GLY A 45 -15.68 -4.87 9.25
C GLY A 45 -15.58 -4.93 10.77
N THR A 46 -15.06 -6.04 11.31
CA THR A 46 -14.81 -6.18 12.75
C THR A 46 -13.81 -5.14 13.25
N GLY A 47 -12.69 -4.95 12.54
CA GLY A 47 -11.69 -3.93 12.88
C GLY A 47 -12.25 -2.52 12.86
N ALA A 48 -13.13 -2.20 11.89
CA ALA A 48 -13.83 -0.91 11.85
C ALA A 48 -14.74 -0.72 13.06
N LEU A 49 -15.55 -1.72 13.41
CA LEU A 49 -16.43 -1.66 14.60
C LEU A 49 -15.67 -1.61 15.93
N LEU A 50 -14.42 -2.12 15.99
CA LEU A 50 -13.58 -2.00 17.20
C LEU A 50 -13.20 -0.55 17.53
N PHE A 51 -13.32 0.39 16.58
CA PHE A 51 -13.13 1.81 16.88
C PHE A 51 -14.18 2.35 17.84
N TRP A 52 -15.40 1.82 17.84
CA TRP A 52 -16.42 2.21 18.81
C TRP A 52 -16.01 1.93 20.27
N PRO A 53 -15.74 0.68 20.71
CA PRO A 53 -15.28 0.44 22.07
C PRO A 53 -13.92 1.09 22.36
N ALA A 54 -13.04 1.25 21.37
CA ALA A 54 -11.79 1.98 21.53
C ALA A 54 -12.02 3.46 21.88
N ALA A 55 -12.98 4.12 21.22
CA ALA A 55 -13.34 5.50 21.48
C ALA A 55 -14.01 5.68 22.84
N VAL A 56 -14.85 4.73 23.27
CA VAL A 56 -15.51 4.75 24.60
C VAL A 56 -14.50 4.54 25.72
N VAL A 57 -13.59 3.56 25.59
CA VAL A 57 -12.58 3.23 26.61
C VAL A 57 -11.42 4.24 26.60
N GLN A 58 -11.21 4.96 25.51
CA GLN A 58 -10.14 5.97 25.31
C GLN A 58 -8.72 5.46 25.61
N ARG A 59 -8.47 4.16 25.43
CA ARG A 59 -7.14 3.58 25.58
C ARG A 59 -6.42 3.52 24.23
N TYR A 60 -5.32 4.22 24.12
CA TYR A 60 -4.51 4.29 22.89
C TYR A 60 -4.15 2.91 22.32
N GLY A 61 -3.75 1.95 23.16
CA GLY A 61 -3.45 0.59 22.75
C GLY A 61 -4.63 -0.12 22.07
N PHE A 62 -5.86 0.21 22.41
CA PHE A 62 -7.05 -0.36 21.79
C PHE A 62 -7.24 0.18 20.35
N PHE A 63 -6.98 1.48 20.12
CA PHE A 63 -6.95 2.04 18.75
C PHE A 63 -5.87 1.39 17.89
N LEU A 64 -4.68 1.15 18.44
CA LEU A 64 -3.61 0.44 17.73
C LEU A 64 -4.02 -0.98 17.37
N PHE A 65 -4.71 -1.68 18.27
CA PHE A 65 -5.22 -3.03 18.01
C PHE A 65 -6.29 -3.02 16.91
N ALA A 66 -7.23 -2.08 16.93
CA ALA A 66 -8.23 -1.93 15.88
C ALA A 66 -7.58 -1.66 14.50
N LEU A 67 -6.59 -0.77 14.45
CA LEU A 67 -5.79 -0.51 13.25
C LEU A 67 -5.02 -1.75 12.77
N PHE A 68 -4.43 -2.51 13.69
CA PHE A 68 -3.74 -3.76 13.37
C PHE A 68 -4.70 -4.78 12.72
N VAL A 69 -5.93 -4.91 13.24
CA VAL A 69 -6.95 -5.79 12.68
C VAL A 69 -7.36 -5.34 11.28
N ILE A 70 -7.58 -4.03 11.07
CA ILE A 70 -7.88 -3.47 9.74
C ILE A 70 -6.71 -3.73 8.78
N ALA A 71 -5.49 -3.43 9.17
CA ALA A 71 -4.31 -3.63 8.32
C ALA A 71 -4.11 -5.11 7.96
N GLY A 72 -4.30 -6.00 8.93
CA GLY A 72 -4.27 -7.45 8.69
C GLY A 72 -5.36 -7.91 7.73
N SER A 73 -6.56 -7.34 7.82
CA SER A 73 -7.64 -7.63 6.88
C SER A 73 -7.31 -7.18 5.45
N LEU A 74 -6.70 -6.00 5.28
CA LEU A 74 -6.23 -5.53 3.98
C LEU A 74 -5.17 -6.47 3.41
N SER A 75 -4.29 -7.02 4.25
CA SER A 75 -3.32 -8.04 3.84
C SER A 75 -4.01 -9.30 3.29
N PHE A 76 -5.10 -9.77 3.92
CA PHE A 76 -5.94 -10.84 3.37
C PHE A 76 -6.52 -10.48 2.00
N LEU A 77 -7.11 -9.29 1.89
CA LEU A 77 -7.74 -8.84 0.65
C LEU A 77 -6.73 -8.71 -0.49
N GLU A 78 -5.56 -8.11 -0.25
CA GLU A 78 -4.53 -7.96 -1.28
C GLU A 78 -3.86 -9.29 -1.65
N THR A 79 -3.60 -10.16 -0.68
CA THR A 79 -3.06 -11.51 -0.94
C THR A 79 -4.05 -12.37 -1.73
N GLY A 80 -5.35 -12.11 -1.63
CA GLY A 80 -6.38 -12.82 -2.38
C GLY A 80 -6.71 -12.16 -3.72
N ALA A 81 -7.11 -10.90 -3.70
CA ALA A 81 -7.64 -10.22 -4.88
C ALA A 81 -6.58 -10.02 -5.98
N ASN A 82 -5.36 -9.62 -5.62
CA ASN A 82 -4.32 -9.34 -6.62
C ASN A 82 -3.90 -10.60 -7.40
N PRO A 83 -3.55 -11.74 -6.76
CA PRO A 83 -3.30 -12.97 -7.51
C PRO A 83 -4.53 -13.47 -8.26
N PHE A 84 -5.73 -13.41 -7.67
CA PHE A 84 -6.95 -13.84 -8.32
C PHE A 84 -7.20 -13.08 -9.63
N ILE A 85 -7.12 -11.74 -9.60
CA ILE A 85 -7.26 -10.91 -10.82
C ILE A 85 -6.14 -11.21 -11.82
N SER A 86 -4.93 -11.50 -11.36
CA SER A 86 -3.80 -11.80 -12.22
C SER A 86 -3.98 -13.11 -13.00
N VAL A 87 -4.60 -14.14 -12.38
CA VAL A 87 -4.84 -15.44 -13.03
C VAL A 87 -6.18 -15.50 -13.78
N LEU A 88 -7.08 -14.53 -13.56
CA LEU A 88 -8.39 -14.48 -14.18
C LEU A 88 -8.30 -13.94 -15.62
N GLY A 89 -8.52 -14.80 -16.64
CA GLY A 89 -8.52 -14.41 -18.06
C GLY A 89 -7.15 -14.56 -18.74
N ASP A 90 -6.94 -13.86 -19.88
CA ASP A 90 -5.73 -14.03 -20.69
C ASP A 90 -4.45 -13.60 -19.93
N PRO A 91 -3.44 -14.49 -19.80
CA PRO A 91 -2.17 -14.17 -19.17
C PRO A 91 -1.43 -12.97 -19.77
N ARG A 92 -1.65 -12.67 -21.05
CA ARG A 92 -1.01 -11.55 -21.75
C ARG A 92 -1.48 -10.17 -21.25
N THR A 93 -2.66 -10.10 -20.66
CA THR A 93 -3.26 -8.85 -20.15
C THR A 93 -3.32 -8.79 -18.63
N SER A 94 -2.64 -9.70 -17.94
CA SER A 94 -2.64 -9.83 -16.48
C SER A 94 -2.23 -8.52 -15.81
N GLU A 95 -1.12 -7.92 -16.24
CA GLU A 95 -0.60 -6.69 -15.68
C GLU A 95 -1.57 -5.51 -15.90
N GLN A 96 -2.20 -5.43 -17.08
CA GLN A 96 -3.18 -4.39 -17.39
C GLN A 96 -4.45 -4.53 -16.54
N ARG A 97 -4.98 -5.75 -16.38
CA ARG A 97 -6.15 -6.02 -15.54
C ARG A 97 -5.92 -5.65 -14.09
N LEU A 98 -4.75 -6.03 -13.55
CA LEU A 98 -4.41 -5.71 -12.18
C LEU A 98 -4.24 -4.19 -12.00
N ASN A 99 -3.59 -3.50 -12.95
CA ASN A 99 -3.49 -2.04 -12.91
C ASN A 99 -4.87 -1.36 -12.94
N LEU A 100 -5.79 -1.84 -13.79
CA LEU A 100 -7.15 -1.31 -13.83
C LEU A 100 -7.90 -1.51 -12.50
N ALA A 101 -7.84 -2.72 -11.94
CA ALA A 101 -8.48 -3.00 -10.66
C ALA A 101 -7.91 -2.13 -9.53
N GLN A 102 -6.59 -2.00 -9.49
CA GLN A 102 -5.89 -1.18 -8.50
C GLN A 102 -6.06 0.34 -8.75
N ALA A 103 -6.56 0.79 -9.93
CA ALA A 103 -6.82 2.20 -10.19
C ALA A 103 -7.97 2.77 -9.33
N PHE A 104 -8.82 1.92 -8.78
CA PHE A 104 -9.86 2.32 -7.83
C PHE A 104 -9.35 2.52 -6.40
N ASN A 105 -8.19 1.98 -6.04
CA ASN A 105 -7.60 2.12 -4.71
C ASN A 105 -7.35 3.60 -4.32
N PRO A 106 -6.67 4.44 -5.13
CA PRO A 106 -6.46 5.84 -4.78
C PRO A 106 -7.76 6.66 -4.75
N LEU A 107 -8.80 6.28 -5.49
CA LEU A 107 -10.12 6.89 -5.35
C LEU A 107 -10.69 6.65 -3.94
N GLY A 108 -10.51 5.43 -3.41
CA GLY A 108 -10.85 5.12 -2.02
C GLY A 108 -10.06 5.95 -1.01
N CYS A 109 -8.76 6.17 -1.25
CA CYS A 109 -7.93 7.03 -0.41
C CYS A 109 -8.44 8.48 -0.39
N ILE A 110 -8.77 9.04 -1.57
CA ILE A 110 -9.34 10.39 -1.68
C ILE A 110 -10.69 10.47 -0.96
N ALA A 111 -11.58 9.49 -1.17
CA ALA A 111 -12.86 9.41 -0.47
C ALA A 111 -12.67 9.35 1.05
N GLY A 112 -11.70 8.57 1.54
CA GLY A 112 -11.36 8.50 2.96
C GLY A 112 -10.92 9.84 3.54
N VAL A 113 -10.09 10.60 2.82
CA VAL A 113 -9.69 11.97 3.23
C VAL A 113 -10.90 12.90 3.29
N VAL A 114 -11.78 12.87 2.29
CA VAL A 114 -13.01 13.67 2.25
C VAL A 114 -13.95 13.32 3.42
N VAL A 115 -14.20 12.04 3.65
CA VAL A 115 -15.02 11.58 4.78
C VAL A 115 -14.41 11.98 6.11
N GLY A 116 -13.09 11.80 6.29
CA GLY A 116 -12.38 12.23 7.48
C GLY A 116 -12.51 13.73 7.74
N THR A 117 -12.35 14.54 6.69
CA THR A 117 -12.43 15.99 6.79
C THR A 117 -13.85 16.47 7.14
N ILE A 118 -14.88 15.85 6.58
CA ILE A 118 -16.29 16.28 6.78
C ILE A 118 -16.84 15.78 8.11
N PHE A 119 -16.56 14.53 8.49
CA PHE A 119 -17.23 13.87 9.60
C PHE A 119 -16.39 13.70 10.85
N ILE A 120 -15.06 13.55 10.72
CA ILE A 120 -14.16 13.30 11.85
C ILE A 120 -13.60 14.61 12.41
N PHE A 121 -13.03 15.47 11.56
CA PHE A 121 -12.43 16.72 12.02
C PHE A 121 -13.52 17.75 12.38
N SER A 122 -13.43 18.30 13.58
CA SER A 122 -14.34 19.37 14.03
C SER A 122 -14.08 20.72 13.35
N GLY A 123 -12.87 20.89 12.79
CA GLY A 123 -12.40 22.19 12.30
C GLY A 123 -12.05 23.17 13.41
N ILE A 124 -12.15 22.79 14.68
CA ILE A 124 -11.82 23.63 15.83
C ILE A 124 -10.37 23.34 16.25
N GLU A 125 -9.48 24.25 15.92
CA GLU A 125 -8.09 24.20 16.40
C GLU A 125 -7.98 25.04 17.68
N LEU A 126 -7.85 24.37 18.82
CA LEU A 126 -7.65 25.03 20.10
C LEU A 126 -6.23 25.59 20.19
N ASN A 127 -6.12 26.88 20.51
CA ASN A 127 -4.83 27.49 20.82
C ASN A 127 -4.37 27.09 22.25
N PRO A 128 -3.07 27.23 22.59
CA PRO A 128 -2.55 26.83 23.90
C PRO A 128 -3.26 27.48 25.08
N ALA A 129 -3.76 28.71 24.93
CA ALA A 129 -4.51 29.41 25.98
C ALA A 129 -5.89 28.77 26.21
N GLN A 130 -6.61 28.44 25.15
CA GLN A 130 -7.91 27.74 25.22
C GLN A 130 -7.76 26.33 25.81
N VAL A 131 -6.67 25.63 25.50
CA VAL A 131 -6.35 24.32 26.12
C VAL A 131 -6.14 24.49 27.64
N ALA A 132 -5.41 25.52 28.05
CA ALA A 132 -5.18 25.82 29.49
C ALA A 132 -6.48 26.17 30.19
N GLU A 133 -7.35 26.97 29.60
CA GLU A 133 -8.67 27.35 30.12
C GLU A 133 -9.57 26.12 30.29
N LEU A 134 -9.66 25.25 29.28
CA LEU A 134 -10.44 24.01 29.35
C LEU A 134 -9.91 23.05 30.43
N LYS A 135 -8.59 23.01 30.65
CA LYS A 135 -7.96 22.19 31.71
C LYS A 135 -8.30 22.74 33.09
N THR A 136 -8.17 24.06 33.32
CA THR A 136 -8.51 24.72 34.59
C THR A 136 -10.00 24.62 34.87
N GLY A 137 -10.85 24.71 33.85
CA GLY A 137 -12.30 24.56 34.00
C GLY A 137 -12.79 23.11 34.09
N GLY A 138 -11.91 22.10 34.11
CA GLY A 138 -12.27 20.68 34.19
C GLY A 138 -13.01 20.12 32.95
N LYS A 139 -13.15 20.90 31.86
CA LYS A 139 -13.91 20.53 30.64
C LYS A 139 -13.05 19.87 29.56
N TYR A 140 -11.74 19.82 29.75
CA TYR A 140 -10.83 19.30 28.73
C TYR A 140 -11.05 17.81 28.39
N GLN A 141 -11.35 17.00 29.38
CA GLN A 141 -11.65 15.57 29.20
C GLN A 141 -12.96 15.35 28.40
N ALA A 142 -14.00 16.14 28.75
CA ALA A 142 -15.26 16.07 28.01
C ALA A 142 -15.10 16.50 26.55
N TYR A 143 -14.29 17.52 26.27
CA TYR A 143 -13.93 17.93 24.92
C TYR A 143 -13.21 16.81 24.15
N LEU A 144 -12.16 16.21 24.75
CA LEU A 144 -11.44 15.10 24.12
C LEU A 144 -12.35 13.90 23.86
N GLN A 145 -13.27 13.60 24.78
CA GLN A 145 -14.23 12.52 24.60
C GLN A 145 -15.15 12.81 23.41
N HIS A 146 -15.69 14.00 23.32
CA HIS A 146 -16.55 14.42 22.21
C HIS A 146 -15.82 14.32 20.86
N GLU A 147 -14.59 14.84 20.77
CA GLU A 147 -13.79 14.73 19.54
C GLU A 147 -13.46 13.27 19.18
N THR A 148 -13.15 12.43 20.17
CA THR A 148 -12.85 11.01 19.94
C THR A 148 -14.07 10.22 19.46
N LEU A 149 -15.26 10.53 19.96
CA LEU A 149 -16.50 9.87 19.58
C LEU A 149 -16.92 10.16 18.11
N ARG A 150 -16.44 11.27 17.52
CA ARG A 150 -16.71 11.59 16.09
C ARG A 150 -16.19 10.55 15.12
N VAL A 151 -15.20 9.77 15.52
CA VAL A 151 -14.62 8.68 14.71
C VAL A 151 -15.63 7.52 14.53
N ILE A 152 -16.54 7.31 15.49
CA ILE A 152 -17.43 6.14 15.54
C ILE A 152 -18.30 6.05 14.30
N THR A 153 -19.09 7.09 14.01
CA THR A 153 -20.08 7.03 12.92
C THR A 153 -19.48 6.68 11.55
N PRO A 154 -18.37 7.31 11.07
CA PRO A 154 -17.76 6.94 9.82
C PRO A 154 -17.25 5.50 9.78
N TYR A 155 -16.65 5.01 10.87
CA TYR A 155 -16.13 3.66 10.94
C TYR A 155 -17.22 2.60 11.05
N ASP A 156 -18.32 2.87 11.77
CA ASP A 156 -19.47 1.98 11.86
C ASP A 156 -20.17 1.83 10.49
N VAL A 157 -20.39 2.97 9.79
CA VAL A 157 -20.92 2.95 8.43
C VAL A 157 -20.03 2.17 7.48
N LEU A 158 -18.72 2.39 7.56
CA LEU A 158 -17.73 1.65 6.76
C LEU A 158 -17.78 0.15 7.08
N GLY A 159 -17.85 -0.22 8.36
CA GLY A 159 -17.98 -1.60 8.81
C GLY A 159 -19.22 -2.28 8.24
N CYS A 160 -20.39 -1.61 8.31
CA CYS A 160 -21.63 -2.11 7.73
C CYS A 160 -21.56 -2.32 6.22
N ILE A 161 -20.97 -1.35 5.49
CA ILE A 161 -20.77 -1.46 4.04
C ILE A 161 -19.88 -2.67 3.71
N VAL A 162 -18.78 -2.87 4.45
CA VAL A 162 -17.86 -3.99 4.22
C VAL A 162 -18.52 -5.33 4.55
N PHE A 163 -19.34 -5.43 5.59
CA PHE A 163 -20.11 -6.64 5.86
C PHE A 163 -21.12 -6.95 4.74
N LEU A 164 -21.77 -5.91 4.18
CA LEU A 164 -22.62 -6.09 3.02
C LEU A 164 -21.84 -6.66 1.83
N PHE A 165 -20.63 -6.13 1.56
CA PHE A 165 -19.75 -6.69 0.54
C PHE A 165 -19.36 -8.14 0.84
N ALA A 166 -19.10 -8.51 2.10
CA ALA A 166 -18.82 -9.89 2.48
C ALA A 166 -20.00 -10.81 2.09
N VAL A 167 -21.25 -10.39 2.35
CA VAL A 167 -22.45 -11.13 1.97
C VAL A 167 -22.56 -11.25 0.44
N VAL A 168 -22.29 -10.18 -0.31
CA VAL A 168 -22.29 -10.21 -1.77
C VAL A 168 -21.24 -11.20 -2.30
N ILE A 169 -20.01 -11.19 -1.77
CA ILE A 169 -18.97 -12.15 -2.16
C ILE A 169 -19.37 -13.59 -1.79
N MET A 170 -19.95 -13.82 -0.62
CA MET A 170 -20.44 -15.15 -0.22
C MET A 170 -21.49 -15.69 -1.19
N SER A 171 -22.37 -14.81 -1.70
CA SER A 171 -23.45 -15.16 -2.64
C SER A 171 -22.96 -15.31 -4.09
N THR A 172 -21.78 -14.77 -4.44
CA THR A 172 -21.25 -14.80 -5.80
C THR A 172 -20.58 -16.14 -6.10
N LYS A 173 -20.88 -16.73 -7.27
CA LYS A 173 -20.17 -17.92 -7.75
C LYS A 173 -18.83 -17.51 -8.37
N PHE A 174 -17.74 -18.04 -7.85
CA PHE A 174 -16.43 -17.82 -8.42
C PHE A 174 -16.15 -18.78 -9.58
N PRO A 175 -15.44 -18.37 -10.64
CA PRO A 175 -15.05 -19.23 -11.74
C PRO A 175 -14.19 -20.41 -11.26
N LYS A 176 -14.49 -21.62 -11.71
CA LYS A 176 -13.75 -22.84 -11.36
C LYS A 176 -12.29 -22.84 -11.83
N ILE A 177 -11.94 -22.02 -12.82
CA ILE A 177 -10.58 -21.92 -13.38
C ILE A 177 -9.51 -21.62 -12.31
N ALA A 178 -9.90 -20.91 -11.24
CA ALA A 178 -9.01 -20.66 -10.11
C ALA A 178 -8.99 -21.84 -9.11
N GLU A 179 -9.99 -22.73 -9.15
CA GLU A 179 -10.14 -23.89 -8.25
C GLU A 179 -9.63 -25.17 -8.90
N GLU A 180 -9.66 -25.31 -10.22
CA GLU A 180 -9.19 -26.51 -10.94
C GLU A 180 -7.67 -26.72 -10.83
N SER A 181 -6.91 -25.66 -10.59
CA SER A 181 -5.51 -25.77 -10.13
C SER A 181 -5.39 -26.39 -8.73
N GLU A 182 -6.49 -26.57 -8.02
CA GLU A 182 -6.55 -27.05 -6.63
C GLU A 182 -7.12 -28.46 -6.52
N SER A 183 -7.97 -28.87 -7.48
CA SER A 183 -8.73 -30.12 -7.43
C SER A 183 -7.99 -31.34 -7.97
N ALA A 184 -6.82 -31.15 -8.59
CA ALA A 184 -5.91 -32.24 -8.91
C ALA A 184 -5.26 -32.71 -7.59
N GLY A 185 -5.85 -33.66 -6.94
CA GLY A 185 -5.44 -34.20 -5.63
C GLY A 185 -4.02 -34.73 -5.54
N ASP A 186 -3.27 -34.72 -6.65
CA ASP A 186 -1.84 -35.08 -6.76
C ASP A 186 -0.95 -33.95 -7.29
N ALA A 187 -1.47 -32.72 -7.48
CA ALA A 187 -0.62 -31.62 -7.91
C ALA A 187 0.32 -31.19 -6.76
N PRO A 188 1.63 -31.01 -7.01
CA PRO A 188 2.58 -30.64 -5.95
C PRO A 188 2.13 -29.32 -5.33
N GLN A 189 1.83 -29.39 -4.03
CA GLN A 189 1.47 -28.19 -3.26
C GLN A 189 2.63 -27.21 -3.29
N GLY A 190 2.38 -25.95 -3.72
CA GLY A 190 3.40 -24.92 -3.78
C GLY A 190 4.23 -24.82 -2.50
N SER A 191 5.53 -24.65 -2.66
CA SER A 191 6.51 -24.63 -1.55
C SER A 191 7.24 -23.30 -1.49
N PHE A 192 7.43 -22.78 -0.30
CA PHE A 192 8.30 -21.60 -0.06
C PHE A 192 9.69 -21.77 -0.69
N ARG A 193 10.28 -22.95 -0.54
CA ARG A 193 11.64 -23.23 -1.04
C ARG A 193 11.71 -23.17 -2.57
N GLU A 194 10.63 -23.50 -3.24
CA GLU A 194 10.58 -23.44 -4.70
C GLU A 194 10.55 -22.01 -5.24
N LEU A 195 9.96 -21.07 -4.52
CA LEU A 195 9.90 -19.67 -4.92
C LEU A 195 11.28 -19.06 -5.13
N PHE A 196 12.28 -19.46 -4.36
CA PHE A 196 13.66 -18.98 -4.51
C PHE A 196 14.34 -19.47 -5.80
N LYS A 197 13.77 -20.46 -6.49
CA LYS A 197 14.24 -20.91 -7.80
C LYS A 197 13.80 -19.99 -8.96
N TYR A 198 12.94 -19.00 -8.67
CA TYR A 198 12.44 -18.02 -9.63
C TYR A 198 13.10 -16.65 -9.41
N PRO A 199 14.22 -16.33 -10.09
CA PRO A 199 14.94 -15.09 -9.84
C PRO A 199 14.09 -13.83 -10.06
N HIS A 200 13.20 -13.83 -11.07
CA HIS A 200 12.29 -12.71 -11.33
C HIS A 200 11.31 -12.47 -10.19
N PHE A 201 10.88 -13.52 -9.49
CA PHE A 201 10.02 -13.42 -8.32
C PHE A 201 10.77 -12.80 -7.14
N VAL A 202 11.97 -13.31 -6.81
CA VAL A 202 12.78 -12.78 -5.70
C VAL A 202 13.11 -11.31 -5.92
N GLN A 203 13.49 -10.95 -7.15
CA GLN A 203 13.73 -9.55 -7.51
C GLN A 203 12.44 -8.73 -7.50
N GLY A 204 11.29 -9.33 -7.81
CA GLY A 204 9.98 -8.71 -7.70
C GLY A 204 9.60 -8.36 -6.25
N VAL A 205 9.87 -9.26 -5.30
CA VAL A 205 9.67 -8.99 -3.86
C VAL A 205 10.55 -7.82 -3.41
N LEU A 206 11.83 -7.82 -3.82
CA LEU A 206 12.74 -6.71 -3.52
C LEU A 206 12.28 -5.41 -4.19
N ALA A 207 11.85 -5.46 -5.46
CA ALA A 207 11.36 -4.28 -6.16
C ALA A 207 10.11 -3.70 -5.48
N GLN A 208 9.22 -4.55 -4.99
CA GLN A 208 8.04 -4.12 -4.22
C GLN A 208 8.44 -3.45 -2.90
N PHE A 209 9.42 -4.01 -2.20
CA PHE A 209 9.96 -3.45 -0.97
C PHE A 209 10.57 -2.05 -1.19
N PHE A 210 11.38 -1.88 -2.22
CA PHE A 210 11.94 -0.58 -2.60
C PHE A 210 10.86 0.39 -3.07
N TYR A 211 9.88 -0.11 -3.84
CA TYR A 211 8.79 0.73 -4.33
C TYR A 211 7.97 1.34 -3.19
N ILE A 212 7.54 0.51 -2.23
CA ILE A 212 6.76 1.00 -1.09
C ILE A 212 7.61 1.95 -0.23
N GLY A 213 8.91 1.67 -0.09
CA GLY A 213 9.84 2.58 0.56
C GLY A 213 9.90 3.95 -0.10
N ALA A 214 10.01 3.98 -1.43
CA ALA A 214 10.01 5.23 -2.19
C ALA A 214 8.67 5.98 -2.09
N GLN A 215 7.55 5.28 -2.26
CA GLN A 215 6.22 5.88 -2.23
C GLN A 215 5.90 6.48 -0.87
N VAL A 216 5.99 5.66 0.19
CA VAL A 216 5.63 6.08 1.55
C VAL A 216 6.61 7.12 2.06
N GLY A 217 7.90 6.94 1.81
CA GLY A 217 8.92 7.91 2.19
C GLY A 217 8.71 9.28 1.52
N THR A 218 8.46 9.31 0.22
CA THR A 218 8.20 10.57 -0.51
C THR A 218 6.95 11.26 0.04
N TRP A 219 5.83 10.55 0.21
CA TRP A 219 4.59 11.18 0.68
C TRP A 219 4.65 11.59 2.15
N SER A 220 5.33 10.83 3.00
CA SER A 220 5.47 11.15 4.43
C SER A 220 6.26 12.44 4.67
N TYR A 221 7.23 12.74 3.82
CA TYR A 221 8.08 13.92 3.95
C TYR A 221 7.80 15.01 2.93
N PHE A 222 6.77 14.85 2.09
CA PHE A 222 6.45 15.82 1.05
C PHE A 222 6.10 17.19 1.63
N ILE A 223 5.27 17.26 2.67
CA ILE A 223 4.90 18.51 3.33
C ILE A 223 6.15 19.21 3.88
N THR A 224 7.02 18.47 4.58
CA THR A 224 8.28 19.01 5.10
C THR A 224 9.15 19.55 3.97
N TYR A 225 9.29 18.82 2.88
CA TYR A 225 10.03 19.27 1.70
C TYR A 225 9.48 20.60 1.14
N VAL A 226 8.15 20.70 1.00
CA VAL A 226 7.50 21.93 0.52
C VAL A 226 7.78 23.09 1.47
N GLN A 227 7.60 22.91 2.78
CA GLN A 227 7.82 23.95 3.78
C GLN A 227 9.29 24.42 3.82
N ASP A 228 10.25 23.49 3.81
CA ASP A 228 11.67 23.80 3.91
C ASP A 228 12.18 24.62 2.72
N TYR A 229 11.67 24.37 1.52
CA TYR A 229 12.24 24.97 0.30
C TYR A 229 11.39 26.01 -0.38
N THR A 230 10.11 26.15 -0.01
CA THR A 230 9.21 27.18 -0.58
C THR A 230 8.62 28.11 0.47
N HIS A 231 8.85 27.79 1.77
CA HIS A 231 8.32 28.56 2.91
C HIS A 231 6.79 28.70 2.91
N LEU A 232 6.07 27.80 2.21
CA LEU A 232 4.62 27.81 2.18
C LEU A 232 4.06 27.33 3.54
N PRO A 233 2.91 27.87 3.98
CA PRO A 233 2.21 27.35 5.17
C PRO A 233 1.87 25.88 5.03
N GLU A 234 1.83 25.15 6.14
CA GLU A 234 1.53 23.70 6.21
C GLU A 234 0.22 23.35 5.49
N LYS A 235 -0.82 24.19 5.65
CA LYS A 235 -2.10 24.01 4.98
C LYS A 235 -1.98 24.01 3.46
N ILE A 236 -1.16 24.89 2.89
CA ILE A 236 -0.92 24.95 1.43
C ILE A 236 -0.11 23.74 0.98
N ALA A 237 0.94 23.35 1.76
CA ALA A 237 1.71 22.14 1.50
C ALA A 237 0.83 20.88 1.53
N GLY A 238 -0.18 20.83 2.42
CA GLY A 238 -1.18 19.78 2.48
C GLY A 238 -2.05 19.70 1.22
N TYR A 239 -2.41 20.84 0.60
CA TYR A 239 -3.13 20.83 -0.69
C TYR A 239 -2.26 20.26 -1.81
N PHE A 240 -0.95 20.57 -1.83
CA PHE A 240 -0.03 19.95 -2.79
C PHE A 240 0.05 18.43 -2.57
N LEU A 241 0.11 17.95 -1.32
CA LEU A 241 0.09 16.51 -1.04
C LEU A 241 -1.22 15.87 -1.54
N THR A 242 -2.36 16.49 -1.32
CA THR A 242 -3.63 16.02 -1.88
C THR A 242 -3.59 15.99 -3.42
N GLY A 243 -3.01 17.02 -4.03
CA GLY A 243 -2.77 17.07 -5.47
C GLY A 243 -1.93 15.88 -5.97
N THR A 244 -0.92 15.40 -5.21
CA THR A 244 -0.13 14.22 -5.59
C THR A 244 -1.00 12.97 -5.70
N LEU A 245 -2.01 12.78 -4.83
CA LEU A 245 -2.93 11.65 -4.90
C LEU A 245 -3.83 11.70 -6.14
N VAL A 246 -4.28 12.90 -6.52
CA VAL A 246 -5.05 13.11 -7.75
C VAL A 246 -4.21 12.76 -8.97
N VAL A 247 -3.00 13.32 -9.05
CA VAL A 247 -2.06 13.07 -10.16
C VAL A 247 -1.66 11.60 -10.24
N PHE A 248 -1.47 10.95 -9.09
CA PHE A 248 -1.24 9.50 -8.99
C PHE A 248 -2.41 8.70 -9.57
N THR A 249 -3.64 9.10 -9.26
CA THR A 249 -4.86 8.46 -9.79
C THR A 249 -4.92 8.59 -11.31
N ILE A 250 -4.75 9.81 -11.83
CA ILE A 250 -4.74 10.08 -13.27
C ILE A 250 -3.62 9.29 -13.96
N GLY A 251 -2.41 9.28 -13.37
CA GLY A 251 -1.26 8.53 -13.88
C GLY A 251 -1.54 7.04 -14.00
N ARG A 252 -2.26 6.45 -13.05
CA ARG A 252 -2.60 5.02 -13.05
C ARG A 252 -3.61 4.66 -14.15
N PHE A 253 -4.66 5.46 -14.33
CA PHE A 253 -5.62 5.25 -15.43
C PHE A 253 -4.93 5.40 -16.79
N LEU A 254 -4.12 6.46 -16.97
CA LEU A 254 -3.39 6.67 -18.21
C LEU A 254 -2.39 5.54 -18.49
N ALA A 255 -1.62 5.12 -17.47
CA ALA A 255 -0.68 4.01 -17.62
C ALA A 255 -1.39 2.71 -17.99
N THR A 256 -2.55 2.41 -17.40
CA THR A 256 -3.37 1.25 -17.74
C THR A 256 -3.82 1.29 -19.21
N TYR A 257 -4.15 2.49 -19.72
CA TYR A 257 -4.47 2.66 -21.14
C TYR A 257 -3.24 2.47 -22.02
N LEU A 258 -2.10 3.05 -21.66
CA LEU A 258 -0.84 2.92 -22.42
C LEU A 258 -0.31 1.49 -22.48
N MET A 259 -0.65 0.64 -21.51
CA MET A 259 -0.30 -0.79 -21.53
C MET A 259 -0.95 -1.58 -22.66
N LYS A 260 -1.94 -1.00 -23.38
CA LYS A 260 -2.46 -1.58 -24.63
C LYS A 260 -1.43 -1.52 -25.77
N PHE A 261 -0.51 -0.57 -25.73
CA PHE A 261 0.43 -0.28 -26.80
C PHE A 261 1.89 -0.54 -26.41
N ILE A 262 2.20 -0.48 -25.12
CA ILE A 262 3.54 -0.58 -24.58
C ILE A 262 3.57 -1.72 -23.56
N ALA A 263 4.55 -2.62 -23.68
CA ALA A 263 4.72 -3.71 -22.72
C ALA A 263 4.83 -3.16 -21.29
N PRO A 264 4.07 -3.71 -20.31
CA PRO A 264 4.00 -3.20 -18.94
C PRO A 264 5.36 -3.04 -18.26
N SER A 265 6.28 -4.01 -18.45
CA SER A 265 7.64 -3.92 -17.91
C SER A 265 8.42 -2.75 -18.53
N LYS A 266 8.31 -2.53 -19.85
CA LYS A 266 8.98 -1.41 -20.52
C LYS A 266 8.41 -0.07 -20.08
N LEU A 267 7.08 0.05 -19.96
CA LEU A 267 6.42 1.27 -19.47
C LEU A 267 6.86 1.59 -18.04
N MET A 268 6.88 0.59 -17.16
CA MET A 268 7.35 0.73 -15.78
C MET A 268 8.81 1.17 -15.74
N GLY A 269 9.67 0.62 -16.58
CA GLY A 269 11.08 1.01 -16.68
C GLY A 269 11.26 2.47 -17.10
N ILE A 270 10.52 2.93 -18.10
CA ILE A 270 10.52 4.33 -18.55
C ILE A 270 10.05 5.24 -17.40
N TYR A 271 8.95 4.91 -16.74
CA TYR A 271 8.40 5.67 -15.63
C TYR A 271 9.37 5.73 -14.44
N SER A 272 10.09 4.63 -14.17
CA SER A 272 11.12 4.59 -13.12
C SER A 272 12.30 5.49 -13.43
N LEU A 273 12.78 5.50 -14.68
CA LEU A 273 13.87 6.40 -15.10
C LEU A 273 13.45 7.87 -15.04
N VAL A 274 12.21 8.18 -15.44
CA VAL A 274 11.68 9.54 -15.28
C VAL A 274 11.65 9.93 -13.80
N ASN A 275 11.23 9.03 -12.91
CA ASN A 275 11.27 9.29 -11.46
C ASN A 275 12.68 9.48 -10.93
N VAL A 276 13.67 8.74 -11.41
CA VAL A 276 15.09 8.98 -11.06
C VAL A 276 15.50 10.41 -11.41
N ILE A 277 15.13 10.88 -12.63
CA ILE A 277 15.44 12.24 -13.07
C ILE A 277 14.69 13.28 -12.21
N LEU A 278 13.39 13.08 -11.98
CA LEU A 278 12.58 14.01 -11.19
C LEU A 278 13.07 14.11 -9.74
N VAL A 279 13.40 12.98 -9.11
CA VAL A 279 13.96 13.01 -7.75
C VAL A 279 15.35 13.64 -7.73
N ALA A 280 16.20 13.37 -8.74
CA ALA A 280 17.50 14.03 -8.86
C ALA A 280 17.34 15.55 -8.98
N ILE A 281 16.37 16.04 -9.75
CA ILE A 281 16.03 17.46 -9.80
C ILE A 281 15.60 17.96 -8.40
N GLY A 282 14.74 17.22 -7.70
CA GLY A 282 14.34 17.56 -6.33
C GLY A 282 15.50 17.63 -5.34
N VAL A 283 16.54 16.81 -5.52
CA VAL A 283 17.75 16.82 -4.68
C VAL A 283 18.68 17.99 -5.05
N LEU A 284 18.90 18.20 -6.34
CA LEU A 284 19.94 19.15 -6.83
C LEU A 284 19.42 20.59 -6.93
N LEU A 285 18.14 20.79 -7.18
CA LEU A 285 17.50 22.08 -7.37
C LEU A 285 16.29 22.23 -6.43
N PRO A 286 16.51 22.17 -5.10
CA PRO A 286 15.43 22.33 -4.13
C PRO A 286 14.81 23.75 -4.27
N GLY A 287 13.53 23.85 -4.02
CA GLY A 287 12.73 25.07 -4.24
C GLY A 287 11.51 24.77 -5.08
N TRP A 288 11.00 25.75 -5.82
CA TRP A 288 9.81 25.56 -6.66
C TRP A 288 10.00 24.52 -7.77
N ILE A 289 11.19 24.47 -8.38
CA ILE A 289 11.51 23.46 -9.40
C ILE A 289 11.51 22.05 -8.77
N GLY A 290 12.18 21.90 -7.64
CA GLY A 290 12.22 20.65 -6.91
C GLY A 290 10.84 20.21 -6.40
N LEU A 291 10.00 21.16 -5.93
CA LEU A 291 8.64 20.88 -5.51
C LEU A 291 7.85 20.23 -6.66
N TRP A 292 7.82 20.84 -7.83
CA TRP A 292 7.08 20.31 -8.98
C TRP A 292 7.66 19.00 -9.48
N ALA A 293 8.98 18.81 -9.41
CA ALA A 293 9.62 17.58 -9.76
C ALA A 293 9.20 16.45 -8.81
N VAL A 294 9.28 16.65 -7.48
CA VAL A 294 8.86 15.66 -6.48
C VAL A 294 7.35 15.42 -6.56
N PHE A 295 6.54 16.43 -6.80
CA PHE A 295 5.10 16.32 -7.02
C PHE A 295 4.78 15.37 -8.20
N LEU A 296 5.45 15.56 -9.34
CA LEU A 296 5.24 14.75 -10.53
C LEU A 296 5.70 13.30 -10.39
N THR A 297 6.59 12.98 -9.43
CA THR A 297 6.95 11.57 -9.17
C THR A 297 5.73 10.71 -8.90
N SER A 298 4.68 11.29 -8.29
CA SER A 298 3.44 10.59 -7.98
C SER A 298 2.73 10.08 -9.23
N PHE A 299 2.79 10.82 -10.33
CA PHE A 299 2.24 10.38 -11.62
C PHE A 299 2.96 9.12 -12.12
N PHE A 300 4.28 9.17 -12.17
CA PHE A 300 5.09 8.10 -12.75
C PHE A 300 5.23 6.87 -11.84
N MET A 301 5.11 6.99 -10.52
CA MET A 301 5.11 5.81 -9.64
C MET A 301 3.77 5.06 -9.63
N SER A 302 2.71 5.63 -10.18
CA SER A 302 1.34 5.13 -10.02
C SER A 302 1.09 3.70 -10.50
N LEU A 303 1.77 3.26 -11.57
CA LEU A 303 1.61 1.91 -12.13
C LEU A 303 2.52 0.85 -11.47
N MET A 304 3.51 1.26 -10.65
CA MET A 304 4.60 0.36 -10.25
C MET A 304 4.11 -0.78 -9.36
N PHE A 305 3.29 -0.50 -8.33
CA PHE A 305 2.77 -1.53 -7.42
C PHE A 305 2.13 -2.71 -8.16
N PRO A 306 1.06 -2.51 -8.92
CA PRO A 306 0.38 -3.62 -9.59
C PRO A 306 1.22 -4.28 -10.68
N THR A 307 2.10 -3.52 -11.33
CA THR A 307 2.96 -4.06 -12.39
C THR A 307 4.05 -4.96 -11.80
N ILE A 308 4.73 -4.53 -10.72
CA ILE A 308 5.71 -5.36 -10.02
C ILE A 308 5.03 -6.63 -9.50
N PHE A 309 3.85 -6.49 -8.92
CA PHE A 309 3.07 -7.60 -8.37
C PHE A 309 2.76 -8.64 -9.44
N ALA A 310 2.18 -8.23 -10.58
CA ALA A 310 1.81 -9.13 -11.66
C ALA A 310 3.03 -9.78 -12.34
N LEU A 311 4.09 -9.01 -12.59
CA LEU A 311 5.34 -9.54 -13.16
C LEU A 311 6.03 -10.52 -12.21
N GLY A 312 6.01 -10.25 -10.90
CA GLY A 312 6.58 -11.15 -9.90
C GLY A 312 5.86 -12.49 -9.82
N LEU A 313 4.54 -12.52 -10.00
CA LEU A 313 3.74 -13.74 -9.96
C LEU A 313 3.78 -14.55 -11.26
N LYS A 314 4.30 -13.98 -12.33
CA LYS A 314 4.25 -14.60 -13.67
C LYS A 314 4.95 -15.95 -13.69
N GLY A 315 4.23 -17.01 -14.11
CA GLY A 315 4.78 -18.35 -14.26
C GLY A 315 5.03 -19.11 -12.95
N LEU A 316 4.53 -18.67 -11.81
CA LEU A 316 4.70 -19.38 -10.54
C LEU A 316 3.77 -20.60 -10.37
N GLY A 317 2.71 -20.71 -11.18
CA GLY A 317 1.79 -21.85 -11.12
C GLY A 317 1.20 -22.05 -9.72
N PRO A 318 1.33 -23.25 -9.11
CA PRO A 318 0.80 -23.56 -7.77
C PRO A 318 1.36 -22.66 -6.65
N ASN A 319 2.53 -22.06 -6.89
CA ASN A 319 3.19 -21.18 -5.92
C ASN A 319 2.60 -19.75 -5.87
N THR A 320 1.64 -19.40 -6.75
CA THR A 320 1.12 -18.03 -6.90
C THR A 320 0.54 -17.46 -5.60
N LYS A 321 -0.18 -18.26 -4.80
CA LYS A 321 -0.79 -17.80 -3.54
C LYS A 321 0.27 -17.43 -2.51
N ILE A 322 1.28 -18.30 -2.31
CA ILE A 322 2.39 -18.05 -1.39
C ILE A 322 3.26 -16.91 -1.93
N GLY A 323 3.50 -16.88 -3.25
CA GLY A 323 4.23 -15.78 -3.90
C GLY A 323 3.55 -14.43 -3.69
N GLY A 324 2.23 -14.37 -3.83
CA GLY A 324 1.45 -13.17 -3.57
C GLY A 324 1.62 -12.65 -2.15
N SER A 325 1.60 -13.52 -1.14
CA SER A 325 1.80 -13.09 0.25
C SER A 325 3.18 -12.51 0.51
N LEU A 326 4.24 -13.06 -0.09
CA LEU A 326 5.60 -12.51 0.06
C LEU A 326 5.73 -11.12 -0.59
N ILE A 327 5.07 -10.89 -1.73
CA ILE A 327 5.03 -9.55 -2.34
C ILE A 327 4.22 -8.59 -1.45
N VAL A 328 3.12 -9.03 -0.84
CA VAL A 328 2.36 -8.21 0.13
C VAL A 328 3.19 -7.93 1.39
N MET A 329 3.93 -8.91 1.91
CA MET A 329 4.86 -8.69 3.04
C MET A 329 5.91 -7.61 2.74
N ALA A 330 6.32 -7.47 1.48
CA ALA A 330 7.27 -6.43 1.06
C ALA A 330 6.77 -4.99 1.28
N VAL A 331 5.48 -4.79 1.56
CA VAL A 331 4.89 -3.49 1.96
C VAL A 331 5.57 -2.93 3.23
N ILE A 332 6.22 -3.77 4.04
CA ILE A 332 7.03 -3.32 5.19
C ILE A 332 8.17 -2.37 4.80
N GLY A 333 8.53 -2.28 3.52
CA GLY A 333 9.50 -1.30 3.02
C GLY A 333 9.18 0.13 3.43
N GLY A 334 7.88 0.50 3.52
CA GLY A 334 7.44 1.79 4.03
C GLY A 334 7.85 2.05 5.47
N ALA A 335 7.77 1.04 6.34
CA ALA A 335 8.18 1.14 7.73
C ALA A 335 9.71 1.22 7.92
N ILE A 336 10.50 0.79 6.93
CA ILE A 336 11.96 0.75 7.02
C ILE A 336 12.57 2.01 6.39
N PHE A 337 12.18 2.37 5.17
CA PHE A 337 12.79 3.49 4.45
C PHE A 337 12.37 4.85 4.99
N THR A 338 11.14 5.01 5.50
CA THR A 338 10.70 6.29 6.08
C THR A 338 11.55 6.72 7.29
N PRO A 339 11.84 5.88 8.30
CA PRO A 339 12.77 6.24 9.38
C PRO A 339 14.21 6.48 8.89
N ILE A 340 14.66 5.77 7.84
CA ILE A 340 15.99 6.01 7.24
C ILE A 340 16.06 7.43 6.68
N MET A 341 15.03 7.86 5.93
CA MET A 341 14.93 9.23 5.43
C MET A 341 14.90 10.25 6.56
N GLY A 342 14.14 9.97 7.63
CA GLY A 342 14.11 10.82 8.83
C GLY A 342 15.48 11.00 9.47
N ARG A 343 16.26 9.93 9.61
CA ARG A 343 17.61 9.99 10.16
C ARG A 343 18.58 10.77 9.26
N ILE A 344 18.47 10.61 7.94
CA ILE A 344 19.27 11.40 6.99
C ILE A 344 18.92 12.88 7.12
N PHE A 345 17.63 13.20 7.24
CA PHE A 345 17.19 14.57 7.46
C PHE A 345 17.73 15.15 8.77
N GLU A 346 17.65 14.42 9.89
CA GLU A 346 18.17 14.85 11.18
C GLU A 346 19.70 15.08 11.13
N ALA A 347 20.44 14.23 10.43
CA ALA A 347 21.88 14.32 10.31
C ALA A 347 22.36 15.43 9.36
N THR A 348 21.60 15.72 8.30
CA THR A 348 22.02 16.66 7.24
C THR A 348 21.29 18.00 7.29
N HIS A 349 20.20 18.09 8.09
CA HIS A 349 19.27 19.21 8.10
C HIS A 349 18.73 19.57 6.70
N SER A 350 18.66 18.57 5.80
CA SER A 350 18.24 18.76 4.41
C SER A 350 17.29 17.66 3.98
N MET A 351 16.03 18.01 3.75
CA MET A 351 15.05 17.07 3.21
C MET A 351 15.36 16.67 1.76
N ALA A 352 15.97 17.57 0.98
CA ALA A 352 16.45 17.24 -0.35
C ALA A 352 17.48 16.10 -0.33
N THR A 353 18.41 16.11 0.63
CA THR A 353 19.37 15.02 0.81
C THR A 353 18.67 13.70 1.17
N ALA A 354 17.64 13.74 1.99
CA ALA A 354 16.87 12.54 2.34
C ALA A 354 16.14 11.92 1.12
N MET A 355 15.84 12.73 0.09
CA MET A 355 15.24 12.23 -1.17
C MET A 355 16.19 11.35 -2.01
N ILE A 356 17.47 11.24 -1.65
CA ILE A 356 18.39 10.26 -2.28
C ILE A 356 17.88 8.82 -2.05
N VAL A 357 17.18 8.57 -0.95
CA VAL A 357 16.63 7.24 -0.66
C VAL A 357 15.60 6.80 -1.73
N PRO A 358 14.53 7.55 -2.04
CA PRO A 358 13.64 7.24 -3.16
C PRO A 358 14.38 7.13 -4.51
N LEU A 359 15.40 7.95 -4.75
CA LEU A 359 16.19 7.88 -5.98
C LEU A 359 16.84 6.51 -6.16
N VAL A 360 17.50 5.99 -5.13
CA VAL A 360 18.11 4.65 -5.14
C VAL A 360 17.03 3.58 -5.33
N CYS A 361 15.88 3.74 -4.70
CA CYS A 361 14.75 2.82 -4.87
C CYS A 361 14.28 2.78 -6.34
N TYR A 362 14.12 3.93 -7.00
CA TYR A 362 13.70 3.97 -8.40
C TYR A 362 14.75 3.41 -9.37
N LEU A 363 16.04 3.53 -9.07
CA LEU A 363 17.10 2.86 -9.84
C LEU A 363 16.94 1.34 -9.78
N PHE A 364 16.65 0.78 -8.61
CA PHE A 364 16.42 -0.66 -8.49
C PHE A 364 15.15 -1.09 -9.23
N ILE A 365 14.07 -0.30 -9.19
CA ILE A 365 12.84 -0.59 -9.90
C ILE A 365 13.08 -0.54 -11.42
N ALA A 366 13.87 0.42 -11.92
CA ALA A 366 14.25 0.47 -13.33
C ALA A 366 15.04 -0.78 -13.75
N TYR A 367 16.03 -1.20 -12.94
CA TYR A 367 16.75 -2.46 -13.16
C TYR A 367 15.80 -3.65 -13.20
N TYR A 368 14.89 -3.77 -12.23
CA TYR A 368 13.90 -4.84 -12.22
C TYR A 368 13.03 -4.82 -13.47
N ALA A 369 12.54 -3.65 -13.87
CA ALA A 369 11.66 -3.50 -15.04
C ALA A 369 12.30 -3.97 -16.35
N PHE A 370 13.55 -3.60 -16.61
CA PHE A 370 14.21 -3.91 -17.87
C PHE A 370 14.90 -5.28 -17.90
N ILE A 371 15.39 -5.75 -16.76
CA ILE A 371 16.25 -6.93 -16.66
C ILE A 371 15.65 -8.00 -15.75
N GLY A 372 15.32 -7.62 -14.51
CA GLY A 372 14.96 -8.54 -13.45
C GLY A 372 13.58 -9.20 -13.61
N SER A 373 12.65 -8.53 -14.28
CA SER A 373 11.27 -9.01 -14.47
C SER A 373 11.10 -10.10 -15.54
N LYS A 374 12.17 -10.40 -16.28
CA LYS A 374 12.13 -11.45 -17.32
C LYS A 374 11.93 -12.80 -16.63
N ALA A 375 10.77 -13.41 -16.85
CA ALA A 375 10.47 -14.72 -16.28
C ALA A 375 11.44 -15.77 -16.81
N ARG A 376 12.34 -16.23 -15.96
CA ARG A 376 13.20 -17.39 -16.22
C ARG A 376 12.54 -18.57 -15.51
N LEU A 377 11.79 -19.39 -16.27
CA LEU A 377 11.23 -20.62 -15.72
C LEU A 377 12.36 -21.60 -15.45
N PRO A 378 12.32 -22.35 -14.32
CA PRO A 378 13.26 -23.43 -14.08
C PRO A 378 13.16 -24.42 -15.24
N GLN A 379 14.27 -24.77 -15.85
CA GLN A 379 14.28 -25.85 -16.85
C GLN A 379 13.78 -27.12 -16.17
N PRO A 380 12.81 -27.86 -16.80
CA PRO A 380 12.47 -29.18 -16.30
C PRO A 380 13.77 -29.99 -16.22
N ALA A 381 14.02 -30.60 -15.05
CA ALA A 381 15.15 -31.52 -14.93
C ALA A 381 15.01 -32.55 -16.05
N LEU A 382 15.97 -32.57 -16.97
CA LEU A 382 16.04 -33.61 -17.98
C LEU A 382 15.92 -34.93 -17.25
N ALA A 383 14.81 -35.62 -17.43
CA ALA A 383 14.66 -36.97 -16.97
C ALA A 383 15.76 -37.79 -17.68
N ILE A 384 16.85 -38.05 -16.95
CA ILE A 384 17.86 -39.00 -17.41
C ILE A 384 17.15 -40.33 -17.35
N SER A 385 16.61 -40.75 -18.49
CA SER A 385 16.15 -42.11 -18.70
C SER A 385 17.38 -43.01 -18.53
N ARG A 386 17.43 -43.71 -17.40
CA ARG A 386 18.23 -44.92 -17.25
C ARG A 386 17.37 -46.13 -17.56
#